data_0e5eb4f51c4bb73800e711c27c6cad34
#
_entry.id   0e5eb4f51c4bb73800e711c27c6cad34
#
_cell.length_a   1.000
_cell.length_b   1.000
_cell.length_c   1.000
_cell.angle_alpha   90.00
_cell.angle_beta   90.00
_cell.angle_gamma   90.00
#
_symmetry.space_group_name_H-M   'P 1'
#
loop_
_entity.id
_entity.type
_entity.pdbx_description
1 polymer ?
#
loop_
_entity_poly.entity_id
_entity_poly.type
_entity_poly.pdbx_seq_one_letter_code
_entity_poly.pdbx_strand_id
1 'polypeptide(L)'
;SALLLASCEATLDWMLSTRWSKLLQQRLEQARRLHDRLDRHGVPRHPSDDPFRLILNTATVGVSGLQADTWFMSRGLIAELPEPLCLTLCLGFARHRGLSAKLRQLWPLFIKEQGGPSLGAVAAPPLDSVRVVELSPAAVSHRSSLELPLHQCADRIAAEMICPYPPGIPLLVPGERIDHLRVQWLQL
;
A
#
# COMPACT_ATOMS: atom_id res chain seq x y z
N SER A 1 25.79 -6.82 0.74
CA SER A 1 26.72 -6.86 1.87
C SER A 1 26.69 -8.25 2.51
N ALA A 2 27.84 -8.74 3.01
CA ALA A 2 27.95 -10.06 3.64
C ALA A 2 27.01 -10.24 4.85
N LEU A 3 26.78 -9.17 5.62
CA LEU A 3 25.85 -9.18 6.76
C LEU A 3 24.40 -9.42 6.33
N LEU A 4 23.98 -8.86 5.20
CA LEU A 4 22.64 -9.10 4.67
C LEU A 4 22.46 -10.56 4.24
N LEU A 5 23.45 -11.12 3.53
CA LEU A 5 23.42 -12.52 3.10
C LEU A 5 23.41 -13.48 4.30
N ALA A 6 24.25 -13.24 5.30
CA ALA A 6 24.27 -14.04 6.53
C ALA A 6 22.93 -13.96 7.30
N SER A 7 22.29 -12.79 7.33
CA SER A 7 20.96 -12.63 7.93
C SER A 7 19.88 -13.39 7.16
N CYS A 8 19.93 -13.39 5.83
CA CYS A 8 19.00 -14.17 4.99
C CYS A 8 19.19 -15.68 5.22
N GLU A 9 20.43 -16.17 5.25
CA GLU A 9 20.76 -17.57 5.49
C GLU A 9 20.28 -18.03 6.88
N ALA A 10 20.61 -17.29 7.92
CA ALA A 10 20.13 -17.58 9.28
C ALA A 10 18.60 -17.56 9.39
N THR A 11 17.93 -16.68 8.65
CA THR A 11 16.46 -16.62 8.62
C THR A 11 15.88 -17.84 7.92
N LEU A 12 16.47 -18.29 6.81
CA LEU A 12 16.06 -19.49 6.09
C LEU A 12 16.17 -20.73 6.98
N ASP A 13 17.31 -20.93 7.63
CA ASP A 13 17.54 -22.04 8.54
C ASP A 13 16.50 -22.06 9.68
N TRP A 14 16.22 -20.88 10.22
CA TRP A 14 15.21 -20.76 11.25
C TRP A 14 13.80 -21.07 10.73
N MET A 15 13.43 -20.61 9.53
CA MET A 15 12.13 -20.86 8.90
C MET A 15 11.91 -22.33 8.55
N LEU A 16 12.97 -23.10 8.29
CA LEU A 16 12.91 -24.54 8.04
C LEU A 16 12.78 -25.37 9.33
N SER A 17 12.91 -24.75 10.50
CA SER A 17 12.83 -25.44 11.79
C SER A 17 11.38 -25.76 12.20
N THR A 18 11.19 -26.86 12.92
CA THR A 18 9.88 -27.23 13.52
C THR A 18 9.38 -26.18 14.53
N ARG A 19 10.30 -25.42 15.14
CA ARG A 19 9.99 -24.33 16.05
C ARG A 19 9.30 -23.18 15.30
N TRP A 20 9.78 -22.86 14.09
CA TRP A 20 9.15 -21.86 13.23
C TRP A 20 7.72 -22.24 12.84
N SER A 21 7.50 -23.50 12.39
CA SER A 21 6.17 -23.96 11.98
C SER A 21 5.14 -23.80 13.11
N LYS A 22 5.51 -24.15 14.35
CA LYS A 22 4.65 -23.94 15.52
C LYS A 22 4.39 -22.46 15.80
N LEU A 23 5.43 -21.62 15.70
CA LEU A 23 5.30 -20.18 15.90
C LEU A 23 4.38 -19.57 14.84
N LEU A 24 4.56 -19.92 13.57
CA LEU A 24 3.75 -19.42 12.45
C LEU A 24 2.26 -19.73 12.68
N GLN A 25 1.94 -20.98 13.04
CA GLN A 25 0.56 -21.37 13.35
C GLN A 25 -0.06 -20.51 14.46
N GLN A 26 0.69 -20.31 15.54
CA GLN A 26 0.24 -19.46 16.64
C GLN A 26 0.01 -18.00 16.22
N ARG A 27 0.87 -17.46 15.33
CA ARG A 27 0.74 -16.08 14.84
C ARG A 27 -0.42 -15.93 13.88
N LEU A 28 -0.63 -16.88 12.98
CA LEU A 28 -1.78 -16.92 12.10
C LEU A 28 -3.10 -16.91 12.90
N GLU A 29 -3.18 -17.75 13.93
CA GLU A 29 -4.35 -17.78 14.79
C GLU A 29 -4.56 -16.46 15.56
N GLN A 30 -3.49 -15.85 16.06
CA GLN A 30 -3.56 -14.55 16.72
C GLN A 30 -4.01 -13.44 15.76
N ALA A 31 -3.51 -13.44 14.52
CA ALA A 31 -3.93 -12.49 13.49
C ALA A 31 -5.42 -12.65 13.17
N ARG A 32 -5.90 -13.88 12.94
CA ARG A 32 -7.33 -14.16 12.71
C ARG A 32 -8.21 -13.68 13.87
N ARG A 33 -7.82 -13.99 15.11
CA ARG A 33 -8.52 -13.50 16.31
C ARG A 33 -8.52 -11.98 16.43
N LEU A 34 -7.49 -11.29 15.96
CA LEU A 34 -7.46 -9.83 15.89
C LEU A 34 -8.52 -9.33 14.91
N HIS A 35 -8.55 -9.88 13.70
CA HIS A 35 -9.55 -9.56 12.68
C HIS A 35 -10.98 -9.74 13.21
N ASP A 36 -11.29 -10.91 13.79
CA ASP A 36 -12.61 -11.22 14.36
C ASP A 36 -13.02 -10.25 15.47
N ARG A 37 -12.06 -9.80 16.28
CA ARG A 37 -12.34 -8.82 17.34
C ARG A 37 -12.66 -7.44 16.77
N LEU A 38 -11.95 -7.01 15.74
CA LEU A 38 -12.20 -5.72 15.10
C LEU A 38 -13.55 -5.70 14.40
N ASP A 39 -13.93 -6.80 13.73
CA ASP A 39 -15.25 -6.95 13.12
C ASP A 39 -16.38 -6.85 14.14
N ARG A 40 -16.25 -7.55 15.27
CA ARG A 40 -17.23 -7.47 16.35
C ARG A 40 -17.35 -6.08 16.99
N HIS A 41 -16.35 -5.23 16.82
CA HIS A 41 -16.36 -3.84 17.29
C HIS A 41 -16.68 -2.83 16.19
N GLY A 42 -17.11 -3.30 15.02
CA GLY A 42 -17.53 -2.44 13.92
C GLY A 42 -16.40 -1.63 13.29
N VAL A 43 -15.15 -2.08 13.38
CA VAL A 43 -14.03 -1.45 12.68
C VAL A 43 -14.04 -1.93 11.23
N PRO A 44 -14.39 -1.07 10.26
CA PRO A 44 -14.50 -1.47 8.87
C PRO A 44 -13.15 -1.83 8.27
N ARG A 45 -13.09 -2.92 7.53
CA ARG A 45 -11.89 -3.46 6.93
C ARG A 45 -12.14 -3.96 5.51
N HIS A 46 -11.11 -3.95 4.70
CA HIS A 46 -11.10 -4.73 3.46
C HIS A 46 -10.64 -6.16 3.73
N PRO A 47 -11.18 -7.15 3.00
CA PRO A 47 -10.69 -8.52 3.07
C PRO A 47 -9.26 -8.60 2.54
N SER A 48 -8.49 -9.54 3.06
CA SER A 48 -7.15 -9.88 2.57
C SER A 48 -6.92 -11.37 2.71
N ASP A 49 -6.32 -11.99 1.69
CA ASP A 49 -5.91 -13.39 1.74
C ASP A 49 -4.72 -13.61 2.69
N ASP A 50 -3.95 -12.55 2.95
CA ASP A 50 -2.87 -12.56 3.95
C ASP A 50 -3.40 -12.12 5.32
N PRO A 51 -3.51 -13.04 6.31
CA PRO A 51 -3.99 -12.70 7.65
C PRO A 51 -3.08 -11.71 8.40
N PHE A 52 -1.83 -11.52 7.96
CA PHE A 52 -0.91 -10.55 8.53
C PHE A 52 -1.10 -9.14 7.98
N ARG A 53 -1.96 -8.95 6.98
CA ARG A 53 -2.36 -7.63 6.49
C ARG A 53 -3.70 -7.24 7.09
N LEU A 54 -3.70 -6.16 7.84
CA LEU A 54 -4.90 -5.54 8.40
C LEU A 54 -5.17 -4.24 7.62
N ILE A 55 -6.18 -4.25 6.76
CA ILE A 55 -6.53 -3.14 5.89
C ILE A 55 -7.75 -2.42 6.44
N LEU A 56 -7.55 -1.32 7.14
CA LEU A 56 -8.63 -0.49 7.69
C LEU A 56 -9.28 0.31 6.56
N ASN A 57 -10.60 0.19 6.40
CA ASN A 57 -11.36 0.98 5.42
C ASN A 57 -11.71 2.34 6.04
N THR A 58 -10.83 3.31 5.87
CA THR A 58 -11.00 4.66 6.42
C THR A 58 -11.96 5.51 5.61
N ALA A 59 -12.17 5.17 4.34
CA ALA A 59 -13.11 5.87 3.46
C ALA A 59 -14.56 5.81 3.97
N THR A 60 -14.97 4.72 4.61
CA THR A 60 -16.31 4.57 5.18
C THR A 60 -16.63 5.60 6.26
N VAL A 61 -15.61 6.14 6.90
CA VAL A 61 -15.75 7.20 7.92
C VAL A 61 -15.30 8.57 7.40
N GLY A 62 -15.16 8.72 6.08
CA GLY A 62 -14.90 10.00 5.45
C GLY A 62 -13.45 10.49 5.55
N VAL A 63 -12.50 9.61 5.83
CA VAL A 63 -11.09 9.99 6.03
C VAL A 63 -10.19 9.20 5.08
N SER A 64 -9.27 9.90 4.40
CA SER A 64 -8.28 9.20 3.57
C SER A 64 -7.28 8.42 4.44
N GLY A 65 -6.66 7.37 3.86
CA GLY A 65 -5.61 6.64 4.56
C GLY A 65 -4.42 7.51 4.94
N LEU A 66 -4.09 8.53 4.12
CA LEU A 66 -3.00 9.47 4.44
C LEU A 66 -3.31 10.31 5.69
N GLN A 67 -4.52 10.84 5.79
CA GLN A 67 -4.97 11.57 6.99
C GLN A 67 -5.02 10.65 8.21
N ALA A 68 -5.54 9.43 8.01
CA ALA A 68 -5.61 8.41 9.06
C ALA A 68 -4.22 8.02 9.56
N ASP A 69 -3.24 7.83 8.66
CA ASP A 69 -1.86 7.51 9.03
C ASP A 69 -1.27 8.58 9.95
N THR A 70 -1.36 9.86 9.55
CA THR A 70 -0.89 10.98 10.36
C THR A 70 -1.54 10.99 11.76
N TRP A 71 -2.85 10.77 11.82
CA TRP A 71 -3.60 10.76 13.07
C TRP A 71 -3.22 9.58 13.98
N PHE A 72 -3.13 8.37 13.42
CA PHE A 72 -2.75 7.17 14.17
C PHE A 72 -1.29 7.18 14.58
N MET A 73 -0.39 7.68 13.72
CA MET A 73 1.04 7.80 13.99
C MET A 73 1.30 8.69 15.21
N SER A 74 0.61 9.83 15.32
CA SER A 74 0.72 10.73 16.47
C SER A 74 0.29 10.07 17.80
N ARG A 75 -0.41 8.94 17.72
CA ARG A 75 -0.87 8.14 18.87
C ARG A 75 -0.11 6.82 19.01
N GLY A 76 1.03 6.71 18.32
CA GLY A 76 1.95 5.57 18.38
C GLY A 76 1.38 4.28 17.74
N LEU A 77 0.55 4.42 16.71
CA LEU A 77 0.16 3.35 15.81
C LEU A 77 0.75 3.66 14.43
N ILE A 78 1.80 2.95 14.07
CA ILE A 78 2.51 3.13 12.80
C ILE A 78 1.95 2.12 11.81
N ALA A 79 1.45 2.61 10.67
CA ALA A 79 0.98 1.79 9.57
C ALA A 79 2.10 1.57 8.54
N GLU A 80 1.88 0.63 7.63
CA GLU A 80 2.80 0.30 6.56
C GLU A 80 2.52 1.11 5.30
N LEU A 81 1.24 1.20 4.93
CA LEU A 81 0.84 1.77 3.66
C LEU A 81 -0.44 2.60 3.80
N PRO A 82 -0.35 3.92 3.74
CA PRO A 82 -1.52 4.78 3.58
C PRO A 82 -1.91 4.89 2.10
N GLU A 83 -3.17 4.64 1.79
CA GLU A 83 -3.76 4.74 0.46
C GLU A 83 -4.93 5.74 0.48
N PRO A 84 -5.44 6.19 -0.67
CA PRO A 84 -6.53 7.18 -0.68
C PRO A 84 -7.76 6.78 0.12
N LEU A 85 -8.10 5.49 0.17
CA LEU A 85 -9.33 4.98 0.78
C LEU A 85 -9.11 4.07 1.99
N CYS A 86 -7.88 3.67 2.28
CA CYS A 86 -7.59 2.72 3.34
C CYS A 86 -6.21 2.92 3.97
N LEU A 87 -6.01 2.29 5.10
CA LEU A 87 -4.75 2.27 5.84
C LEU A 87 -4.36 0.83 6.16
N THR A 88 -3.24 0.38 5.58
CA THR A 88 -2.74 -0.98 5.76
C THR A 88 -1.72 -1.05 6.89
N LEU A 89 -1.95 -1.97 7.83
CA LEU A 89 -0.98 -2.35 8.85
C LEU A 89 -0.46 -3.75 8.55
N CYS A 90 0.86 -3.93 8.64
CA CYS A 90 1.50 -5.23 8.55
C CYS A 90 1.77 -5.78 9.95
N LEU A 91 1.19 -6.95 10.24
CA LEU A 91 1.40 -7.65 11.50
C LEU A 91 2.66 -8.50 11.36
N GLY A 92 3.69 -8.20 12.14
CA GLY A 92 4.91 -9.01 12.15
C GLY A 92 4.76 -10.28 13.01
N PHE A 93 5.81 -11.09 13.05
CA PHE A 93 5.84 -12.32 13.84
C PHE A 93 6.14 -12.09 15.34
N ALA A 94 6.35 -10.84 15.76
CA ALA A 94 6.40 -10.48 17.17
C ALA A 94 4.99 -10.57 17.82
N ARG A 95 4.94 -10.59 19.14
CA ARG A 95 3.65 -10.56 19.85
C ARG A 95 3.06 -9.14 19.80
N HIS A 96 1.92 -8.98 19.13
CA HIS A 96 1.18 -7.71 19.09
C HIS A 96 0.31 -7.56 20.36
N ARG A 97 0.97 -7.42 21.52
CA ARG A 97 0.23 -7.22 22.78
C ARG A 97 -0.46 -5.85 22.74
N GLY A 98 -1.79 -5.88 22.97
CA GLY A 98 -2.57 -4.65 23.09
C GLY A 98 -3.02 -3.99 21.80
N LEU A 99 -2.59 -4.42 20.60
CA LEU A 99 -3.01 -3.80 19.33
C LEU A 99 -4.53 -3.77 19.17
N SER A 100 -5.20 -4.90 19.44
CA SER A 100 -6.68 -4.97 19.39
C SER A 100 -7.34 -4.00 20.38
N ALA A 101 -6.81 -3.90 21.59
CA ALA A 101 -7.33 -2.97 22.60
C ALA A 101 -7.08 -1.51 22.18
N LYS A 102 -5.89 -1.22 21.66
CA LYS A 102 -5.51 0.10 21.18
C LYS A 102 -6.38 0.55 20.01
N LEU A 103 -6.56 -0.27 18.99
CA LEU A 103 -7.42 0.04 17.86
C LEU A 103 -8.88 0.24 18.29
N ARG A 104 -9.40 -0.62 19.16
CA ARG A 104 -10.75 -0.49 19.71
C ARG A 104 -10.96 0.82 20.49
N GLN A 105 -9.94 1.27 21.20
CA GLN A 105 -9.99 2.54 21.93
C GLN A 105 -9.84 3.74 20.99
N LEU A 106 -8.93 3.66 20.02
CA LEU A 106 -8.63 4.77 19.13
C LEU A 106 -9.68 4.94 18.03
N TRP A 107 -10.31 3.87 17.54
CA TRP A 107 -11.23 3.95 16.42
C TRP A 107 -12.45 4.86 16.66
N PRO A 108 -13.18 4.75 17.79
CA PRO A 108 -14.28 5.71 18.09
C PRO A 108 -13.81 7.15 18.23
N LEU A 109 -12.63 7.34 18.80
CA LEU A 109 -12.02 8.67 18.95
C LEU A 109 -11.64 9.25 17.58
N PHE A 110 -11.07 8.42 16.70
CA PHE A 110 -10.75 8.78 15.33
C PHE A 110 -11.99 9.25 14.56
N ILE A 111 -13.09 8.49 14.64
CA ILE A 111 -14.36 8.88 14.01
C ILE A 111 -14.86 10.20 14.59
N LYS A 112 -14.79 10.39 15.89
CA LYS A 112 -15.27 11.61 16.54
C LYS A 112 -14.47 12.86 16.13
N GLU A 113 -13.14 12.73 15.99
CA GLU A 113 -12.24 13.85 15.72
C GLU A 113 -12.08 14.14 14.22
N GLN A 114 -12.13 13.11 13.37
CA GLN A 114 -11.78 13.22 11.96
C GLN A 114 -12.92 12.80 11.01
N GLY A 115 -13.91 12.08 11.54
CA GLY A 115 -14.95 11.44 10.72
C GLY A 115 -15.84 12.45 9.98
N GLY A 116 -16.28 12.02 8.81
CA GLY A 116 -17.14 12.77 7.90
C GLY A 116 -17.99 11.84 7.03
N PRO A 117 -18.66 12.38 6.01
CA PRO A 117 -19.39 11.55 5.05
C PRO A 117 -18.42 10.63 4.31
N SER A 118 -18.87 9.40 4.02
CA SER A 118 -18.06 8.40 3.31
C SER A 118 -17.44 8.96 2.03
N LEU A 119 -16.16 8.68 1.82
CA LEU A 119 -15.47 9.08 0.59
C LEU A 119 -15.98 8.25 -0.60
N GLY A 120 -16.11 8.90 -1.74
CA GLY A 120 -16.42 8.24 -3.00
C GLY A 120 -15.26 7.38 -3.51
N ALA A 121 -15.55 6.58 -4.54
CA ALA A 121 -14.51 5.80 -5.22
C ALA A 121 -13.47 6.72 -5.84
N VAL A 122 -12.21 6.35 -5.71
CA VAL A 122 -11.08 7.00 -6.42
C VAL A 122 -10.87 6.24 -7.72
N ALA A 123 -10.63 6.97 -8.80
CA ALA A 123 -10.34 6.38 -10.10
C ALA A 123 -9.07 5.52 -9.99
N ALA A 124 -9.20 4.24 -10.33
CA ALA A 124 -8.05 3.35 -10.39
C ALA A 124 -7.08 3.78 -11.51
N PRO A 125 -5.76 3.65 -11.32
CA PRO A 125 -4.82 3.91 -12.39
C PRO A 125 -5.09 2.96 -13.56
N PRO A 126 -5.00 3.44 -14.82
CA PRO A 126 -5.29 2.63 -16.01
C PRO A 126 -4.13 1.66 -16.32
N LEU A 127 -3.94 0.66 -15.45
CA LEU A 127 -2.86 -0.33 -15.56
C LEU A 127 -3.11 -1.36 -16.68
N ASP A 128 -4.37 -1.57 -17.07
CA ASP A 128 -4.74 -2.53 -18.11
C ASP A 128 -4.32 -2.09 -19.53
N SER A 129 -3.89 -0.85 -19.68
CA SER A 129 -3.42 -0.30 -20.94
C SER A 129 -1.93 -0.57 -21.20
N VAL A 130 -1.41 -1.70 -20.76
CA VAL A 130 -0.02 -2.10 -21.05
C VAL A 130 0.21 -2.11 -22.55
N ARG A 131 1.09 -1.23 -23.03
CA ARG A 131 1.44 -1.13 -24.45
C ARG A 131 2.85 -1.64 -24.68
N VAL A 132 3.06 -2.08 -25.92
CA VAL A 132 4.41 -2.47 -26.36
C VAL A 132 5.31 -1.23 -26.32
N VAL A 133 6.48 -1.39 -25.72
CA VAL A 133 7.52 -0.35 -25.69
C VAL A 133 8.00 -0.11 -27.13
N GLU A 134 7.84 1.11 -27.63
CA GLU A 134 8.23 1.45 -29.02
C GLU A 134 9.75 1.66 -29.14
N LEU A 135 10.40 2.10 -28.07
CA LEU A 135 11.84 2.23 -27.98
C LEU A 135 12.36 1.47 -26.76
N SER A 136 13.46 0.77 -26.91
CA SER A 136 14.07 0.16 -25.73
C SER A 136 14.52 1.23 -24.72
N PRO A 137 14.50 0.96 -23.41
CA PRO A 137 15.00 1.89 -22.39
C PRO A 137 16.43 2.37 -22.66
N ALA A 138 17.30 1.50 -23.19
CA ALA A 138 18.64 1.85 -23.61
C ALA A 138 18.65 2.88 -24.77
N ALA A 139 17.75 2.71 -25.75
CA ALA A 139 17.62 3.67 -26.84
C ALA A 139 17.10 5.03 -26.38
N VAL A 140 16.22 5.04 -25.38
CA VAL A 140 15.69 6.28 -24.75
C VAL A 140 16.80 7.01 -24.02
N SER A 141 17.62 6.31 -23.23
CA SER A 141 18.68 6.93 -22.39
C SER A 141 19.76 7.65 -23.21
N HIS A 142 19.89 7.33 -24.50
CA HIS A 142 20.84 7.99 -25.43
C HIS A 142 20.22 9.13 -26.25
N ARG A 143 18.94 9.46 -26.03
CA ARG A 143 18.25 10.54 -26.74
C ARG A 143 18.08 11.76 -25.85
N SER A 144 18.00 12.93 -26.48
CA SER A 144 17.58 14.14 -25.80
C SER A 144 16.10 14.04 -25.41
N SER A 145 15.76 14.49 -24.21
CA SER A 145 14.41 14.60 -23.69
C SER A 145 13.97 16.06 -23.57
N LEU A 146 12.66 16.27 -23.57
CA LEU A 146 12.04 17.58 -23.35
C LEU A 146 11.15 17.50 -22.12
N GLU A 147 11.26 18.47 -21.24
CA GLU A 147 10.30 18.67 -20.16
C GLU A 147 9.08 19.43 -20.69
N LEU A 148 7.90 18.86 -20.49
CA LEU A 148 6.65 19.41 -20.99
C LEU A 148 5.58 19.38 -19.90
N PRO A 149 4.64 20.34 -19.89
CA PRO A 149 3.44 20.23 -19.11
C PRO A 149 2.69 18.94 -19.44
N LEU A 150 2.12 18.28 -18.43
CA LEU A 150 1.50 16.96 -18.56
C LEU A 150 0.46 16.89 -19.69
N HIS A 151 -0.37 17.94 -19.86
CA HIS A 151 -1.39 18.00 -20.94
C HIS A 151 -0.81 18.02 -22.36
N GLN A 152 0.50 18.26 -22.52
CA GLN A 152 1.21 18.25 -23.82
C GLN A 152 2.00 16.95 -24.04
N CYS A 153 1.93 16.01 -23.11
CA CYS A 153 2.69 14.76 -23.16
C CYS A 153 1.99 13.65 -23.97
N ALA A 154 0.69 13.78 -24.23
CA ALA A 154 -0.04 12.75 -24.99
C ALA A 154 0.60 12.51 -26.37
N ASP A 155 0.59 11.26 -26.81
CA ASP A 155 1.16 10.76 -28.07
C ASP A 155 2.69 10.87 -28.20
N ARG A 156 3.40 11.31 -27.16
CA ARG A 156 4.85 11.33 -27.10
C ARG A 156 5.40 10.04 -26.49
N ILE A 157 6.69 9.79 -26.69
CA ILE A 157 7.39 8.67 -26.05
C ILE A 157 7.89 9.11 -24.67
N ALA A 158 7.59 8.33 -23.64
CA ALA A 158 8.07 8.60 -22.30
C ALA A 158 9.61 8.46 -22.23
N ALA A 159 10.25 9.47 -21.68
CA ALA A 159 11.69 9.46 -21.40
C ALA A 159 11.98 8.94 -19.98
N GLU A 160 11.00 9.03 -19.09
CA GLU A 160 11.11 8.69 -17.68
C GLU A 160 10.07 7.64 -17.26
N MET A 161 10.34 7.01 -16.15
CA MET A 161 9.37 6.17 -15.47
C MET A 161 8.46 7.04 -14.60
N ILE A 162 7.14 6.88 -14.75
CA ILE A 162 6.16 7.47 -13.84
C ILE A 162 5.57 6.35 -13.00
N CYS A 163 5.83 6.44 -11.69
CA CYS A 163 5.45 5.40 -10.73
C CYS A 163 4.73 6.06 -9.55
N PRO A 164 3.40 6.19 -9.61
CA PRO A 164 2.62 6.72 -8.49
C PRO A 164 2.82 5.87 -7.23
N TYR A 165 3.06 6.52 -6.12
CA TYR A 165 3.24 5.85 -4.83
C TYR A 165 2.26 6.41 -3.80
N PRO A 166 1.57 5.56 -3.04
CA PRO A 166 1.56 4.10 -3.10
C PRO A 166 0.71 3.55 -4.27
N PRO A 167 0.90 2.30 -4.72
CA PRO A 167 1.81 1.27 -4.20
C PRO A 167 3.18 1.22 -4.89
N GLY A 168 3.46 2.10 -5.85
CA GLY A 168 4.72 2.08 -6.58
C GLY A 168 4.69 1.16 -7.81
N ILE A 169 3.55 1.03 -8.46
CA ILE A 169 3.41 0.31 -9.74
C ILE A 169 3.67 1.29 -10.89
N PRO A 170 4.61 0.98 -11.80
CA PRO A 170 4.86 1.85 -12.94
C PRO A 170 3.61 2.05 -13.80
N LEU A 171 3.20 3.30 -13.97
CA LEU A 171 2.12 3.70 -14.86
C LEU A 171 2.63 3.93 -16.29
N LEU A 172 3.86 4.42 -16.39
CA LEU A 172 4.59 4.61 -17.65
C LEU A 172 6.03 4.17 -17.45
N VAL A 173 6.60 3.53 -18.45
CA VAL A 173 8.04 3.20 -18.50
C VAL A 173 8.72 3.88 -19.69
N PRO A 174 10.05 4.13 -19.62
CA PRO A 174 10.78 4.73 -20.73
C PRO A 174 10.60 3.92 -22.02
N GLY A 175 10.26 4.63 -23.10
CA GLY A 175 10.05 4.04 -24.43
C GLY A 175 8.59 3.71 -24.76
N GLU A 176 7.67 3.80 -23.81
CA GLU A 176 6.23 3.67 -24.07
C GLU A 176 5.65 4.97 -24.68
N ARG A 177 4.64 4.82 -25.53
CA ARG A 177 3.83 5.97 -25.96
C ARG A 177 2.85 6.37 -24.86
N ILE A 178 2.85 7.64 -24.51
CA ILE A 178 1.98 8.23 -23.48
C ILE A 178 0.59 8.39 -24.11
N ASP A 179 -0.41 7.66 -23.61
CA ASP A 179 -1.79 7.79 -24.07
C ASP A 179 -2.58 8.85 -23.28
N HIS A 180 -3.67 9.31 -23.88
CA HIS A 180 -4.56 10.31 -23.28
C HIS A 180 -5.19 9.87 -21.96
N LEU A 181 -5.47 8.56 -21.79
CA LEU A 181 -6.08 8.03 -20.57
C LEU A 181 -5.16 8.16 -19.38
N ARG A 182 -3.87 7.85 -19.56
CA ARG A 182 -2.85 8.03 -18.51
C ARG A 182 -2.62 9.49 -18.18
N VAL A 183 -2.61 10.38 -19.21
CA VAL A 183 -2.53 11.83 -18.99
C VAL A 183 -3.70 12.34 -18.19
N GLN A 184 -4.93 11.96 -18.54
CA GLN A 184 -6.13 12.36 -17.81
C GLN A 184 -6.11 11.89 -16.35
N TRP A 185 -5.73 10.63 -16.12
CA TRP A 185 -5.64 10.09 -14.77
C TRP A 185 -4.59 10.80 -13.91
N LEU A 186 -3.44 11.16 -14.48
CA LEU A 186 -2.38 11.90 -13.78
C LEU A 186 -2.75 13.35 -13.44
N GLN A 187 -3.81 13.88 -14.04
CA GLN A 187 -4.33 15.23 -13.78
C GLN A 187 -5.38 15.28 -12.67
N LEU A 188 -5.86 14.10 -12.19
CA LEU A 188 -6.83 13.99 -11.09
C LEU A 188 -6.17 14.25 -9.74
#